data_604eb42b2a6b59b9718aeb512b38478e
#
_entry.id   604eb42b2a6b59b9718aeb512b38478e
#
_cell.length_a   1.000
_cell.length_b   1.000
_cell.length_c   1.000
_cell.angle_alpha   90.00
_cell.angle_beta   90.00
_cell.angle_gamma   90.00
#
_symmetry.space_group_name_H-M   'P 1'
#
loop_
_entity.id
_entity.type
_entity.pdbx_description
1 polymer ?
#
loop_
_entity_poly.entity_id
_entity_poly.type
_entity_poly.pdbx_seq_one_letter_code
_entity_poly.pdbx_strand_id
1 'polypeptide(L)'
;ASHVSAIAGPAGIFSWLLGGFAVLLMGIVYCELGAALPRAGGVVRYPVYSHGPLLGYLMGFITLIAFSSLVAIEVVASRQYAAAWFPGLTKAGSGNPTILGWMVQFGLLCVFFLLNYRSVKTFAKANNLVSVFKFIVPLLVIGVLFTFFKPANFHVQGFAPFGLSGIEMAVSAGGVIFAYLGLTPIISVASEVKNPQRTIPIALILSVLLSTLIYVLLQMAFLGSIPTEMLANGWAGISKEFSLPYRDIALALGVGWLAYLVVA
;
A
#
# COMPACT_ATOMS: atom_id res chain seq x y z
N ALA A 1 2.12 -6.56 5.99
CA ALA A 1 2.10 -8.01 6.25
C ALA A 1 2.03 -8.30 7.75
N SER A 2 3.04 -7.90 8.55
CA SER A 2 3.12 -8.22 9.99
C SER A 2 1.88 -7.79 10.80
N HIS A 3 1.37 -6.60 10.56
CA HIS A 3 0.17 -6.09 11.25
C HIS A 3 -1.09 -6.92 10.92
N VAL A 4 -1.28 -7.27 9.66
CA VAL A 4 -2.37 -8.17 9.23
C VAL A 4 -2.22 -9.54 9.86
N SER A 5 -0.99 -10.09 9.92
CA SER A 5 -0.71 -11.36 10.60
C SER A 5 -1.01 -11.31 12.09
N ALA A 6 -0.72 -10.20 12.77
CA ALA A 6 -1.00 -10.03 14.20
C ALA A 6 -2.50 -9.98 14.52
N ILE A 7 -3.34 -9.51 13.59
CA ILE A 7 -4.79 -9.37 13.76
C ILE A 7 -5.55 -10.63 13.29
N ALA A 8 -5.13 -11.24 12.19
CA ALA A 8 -5.87 -12.31 11.55
C ALA A 8 -5.11 -13.65 11.49
N GLY A 9 -3.83 -13.67 11.87
CA GLY A 9 -2.99 -14.85 11.70
C GLY A 9 -2.84 -15.25 10.22
N PRO A 10 -2.72 -16.55 9.91
CA PRO A 10 -2.68 -17.04 8.53
C PRO A 10 -3.91 -16.67 7.71
N ALA A 11 -5.08 -16.58 8.33
CA ALA A 11 -6.34 -16.18 7.69
C ALA A 11 -6.32 -14.73 7.15
N GLY A 12 -5.32 -13.93 7.48
CA GLY A 12 -5.08 -12.60 6.88
C GLY A 12 -4.99 -12.60 5.35
N ILE A 13 -4.71 -13.75 4.72
CA ILE A 13 -4.80 -13.91 3.27
C ILE A 13 -6.21 -13.60 2.76
N PHE A 14 -7.24 -14.09 3.47
CA PHE A 14 -8.63 -13.81 3.12
C PHE A 14 -9.00 -12.34 3.30
N SER A 15 -8.33 -11.62 4.23
CA SER A 15 -8.52 -10.18 4.35
C SER A 15 -8.11 -9.43 3.08
N TRP A 16 -7.01 -9.85 2.43
CA TRP A 16 -6.58 -9.27 1.16
C TRP A 16 -7.55 -9.57 0.01
N LEU A 17 -8.09 -10.79 -0.04
CA LEU A 17 -9.10 -11.16 -1.04
C LEU A 17 -10.41 -10.39 -0.82
N LEU A 18 -10.87 -10.30 0.41
CA LEU A 18 -12.08 -9.57 0.76
C LEU A 18 -11.95 -8.06 0.49
N GLY A 19 -10.81 -7.46 0.89
CA GLY A 19 -10.50 -6.07 0.60
C GLY A 19 -10.41 -5.79 -0.90
N GLY A 20 -9.72 -6.66 -1.64
CA GLY A 20 -9.63 -6.58 -3.11
C GLY A 20 -10.98 -6.70 -3.79
N PHE A 21 -11.85 -7.60 -3.32
CA PHE A 21 -13.21 -7.74 -3.83
C PHE A 21 -14.06 -6.48 -3.56
N ALA A 22 -14.02 -5.95 -2.34
CA ALA A 22 -14.75 -4.73 -2.00
C ALA A 22 -14.28 -3.53 -2.85
N VAL A 23 -12.98 -3.40 -3.04
CA VAL A 23 -12.40 -2.34 -3.89
C VAL A 23 -12.72 -2.56 -5.37
N LEU A 24 -12.80 -3.82 -5.84
CA LEU A 24 -13.23 -4.14 -7.20
C LEU A 24 -14.67 -3.68 -7.45
N LEU A 25 -15.58 -3.89 -6.50
CA LEU A 25 -16.97 -3.42 -6.61
C LEU A 25 -17.02 -1.89 -6.73
N MET A 26 -16.25 -1.17 -5.90
CA MET A 26 -16.12 0.29 -6.05
C MET A 26 -15.51 0.67 -7.40
N GLY A 27 -14.51 -0.08 -7.85
CA GLY A 27 -13.85 0.11 -9.14
C GLY A 27 -14.81 -0.02 -10.31
N ILE A 28 -15.77 -0.95 -10.27
CA ILE A 28 -16.80 -1.11 -11.33
C ILE A 28 -17.66 0.16 -11.46
N VAL A 29 -18.07 0.74 -10.33
CA VAL A 29 -18.82 2.02 -10.33
C VAL A 29 -17.98 3.14 -10.94
N TYR A 30 -16.70 3.21 -10.58
CA TYR A 30 -15.79 4.20 -11.18
C TYR A 30 -15.50 3.94 -12.66
N CYS A 31 -15.51 2.68 -13.12
CA CYS A 31 -15.41 2.34 -14.53
C CYS A 31 -16.58 2.93 -15.33
N GLU A 32 -17.80 2.75 -14.81
CA GLU A 32 -19.00 3.29 -15.45
C GLU A 32 -18.97 4.81 -15.51
N LEU A 33 -18.75 5.47 -14.36
CA LEU A 33 -18.69 6.93 -14.29
C LEU A 33 -17.55 7.52 -15.15
N GLY A 34 -16.36 6.95 -15.10
CA GLY A 34 -15.20 7.41 -15.84
C GLY A 34 -15.33 7.21 -17.34
N ALA A 35 -16.01 6.14 -17.77
CA ALA A 35 -16.28 5.87 -19.18
C ALA A 35 -17.43 6.73 -19.73
N ALA A 36 -18.48 6.94 -18.93
CA ALA A 36 -19.64 7.73 -19.35
C ALA A 36 -19.37 9.25 -19.32
N LEU A 37 -18.60 9.71 -18.35
CA LEU A 37 -18.31 11.13 -18.10
C LEU A 37 -16.78 11.37 -18.01
N PRO A 38 -16.05 11.24 -19.12
CA PRO A 38 -14.59 11.35 -19.14
C PRO A 38 -14.14 12.82 -19.01
N ARG A 39 -14.36 13.41 -17.84
CA ARG A 39 -13.99 14.80 -17.54
C ARG A 39 -13.05 14.85 -16.33
N ALA A 40 -12.14 15.83 -16.34
CA ALA A 40 -11.25 16.06 -15.22
C ALA A 40 -12.03 16.39 -13.93
N GLY A 41 -11.52 15.96 -12.79
CA GLY A 41 -12.07 16.23 -11.47
C GLY A 41 -12.83 15.04 -10.82
N GLY A 42 -13.08 13.95 -11.54
CA GLY A 42 -13.59 12.68 -11.00
C GLY A 42 -14.55 12.77 -9.84
N VAL A 43 -14.11 12.26 -8.68
CA VAL A 43 -14.91 12.19 -7.44
C VAL A 43 -15.45 13.54 -6.92
N VAL A 44 -14.85 14.66 -7.32
CA VAL A 44 -15.35 16.00 -6.99
C VAL A 44 -16.44 16.43 -7.94
N ARG A 45 -16.30 16.09 -9.22
CA ARG A 45 -17.17 16.57 -10.27
C ARG A 45 -18.44 15.76 -10.46
N TYR A 46 -18.39 14.44 -10.27
CA TYR A 46 -19.58 13.59 -10.40
C TYR A 46 -20.70 13.96 -9.45
N PRO A 47 -20.45 14.24 -8.15
CA PRO A 47 -21.49 14.71 -7.25
C PRO A 47 -22.15 16.03 -7.65
N VAL A 48 -21.43 16.91 -8.35
CA VAL A 48 -22.03 18.16 -8.86
C VAL A 48 -23.18 17.88 -9.83
N TYR A 49 -23.02 16.87 -10.69
CA TYR A 49 -24.05 16.52 -11.67
C TYR A 49 -25.30 15.89 -11.06
N SER A 50 -25.14 15.15 -9.97
CA SER A 50 -26.24 14.41 -9.31
C SER A 50 -26.89 15.17 -8.15
N HIS A 51 -26.10 15.93 -7.38
CA HIS A 51 -26.55 16.54 -6.12
C HIS A 51 -26.27 18.06 -6.05
N GLY A 52 -25.75 18.64 -7.12
CA GLY A 52 -25.50 20.07 -7.22
C GLY A 52 -24.17 20.56 -6.64
N PRO A 53 -23.90 21.88 -6.75
CA PRO A 53 -22.57 22.46 -6.48
C PRO A 53 -22.10 22.33 -5.03
N LEU A 54 -23.03 22.35 -4.05
CA LEU A 54 -22.68 22.26 -2.64
C LEU A 54 -21.98 20.94 -2.32
N LEU A 55 -22.52 19.81 -2.81
CA LEU A 55 -21.91 18.51 -2.55
C LEU A 55 -20.56 18.39 -3.27
N GLY A 56 -20.43 18.94 -4.48
CA GLY A 56 -19.14 19.00 -5.17
C GLY A 56 -18.11 19.82 -4.40
N TYR A 57 -18.49 20.94 -3.80
CA TYR A 57 -17.60 21.74 -2.95
C TYR A 57 -17.12 20.95 -1.73
N LEU A 58 -18.04 20.30 -1.00
CA LEU A 58 -17.71 19.47 0.16
C LEU A 58 -16.77 18.33 -0.21
N MET A 59 -17.05 17.62 -1.32
CA MET A 59 -16.20 16.55 -1.82
C MET A 59 -14.81 17.05 -2.24
N GLY A 60 -14.73 18.25 -2.81
CA GLY A 60 -13.46 18.90 -3.14
C GLY A 60 -12.61 19.16 -1.90
N PHE A 61 -13.22 19.68 -0.84
CA PHE A 61 -12.54 19.95 0.42
C PHE A 61 -12.07 18.66 1.11
N ILE A 62 -12.93 17.64 1.19
CA ILE A 62 -12.60 16.33 1.76
C ILE A 62 -11.45 15.69 0.95
N THR A 63 -11.52 15.73 -0.37
CA THR A 63 -10.50 15.16 -1.26
C THR A 63 -9.16 15.88 -1.10
N LEU A 64 -9.16 17.19 -0.96
CA LEU A 64 -7.96 17.98 -0.69
C LEU A 64 -7.26 17.54 0.60
N ILE A 65 -8.03 17.39 1.69
CA ILE A 65 -7.49 16.91 2.98
C ILE A 65 -6.95 15.49 2.83
N ALA A 66 -7.72 14.60 2.21
CA ALA A 66 -7.33 13.20 2.03
C ALA A 66 -6.03 13.05 1.26
N PHE A 67 -5.87 13.71 0.11
CA PHE A 67 -4.64 13.63 -0.68
C PHE A 67 -3.46 14.33 -0.01
N SER A 68 -3.67 15.45 0.68
CA SER A 68 -2.62 16.10 1.46
C SER A 68 -2.11 15.19 2.58
N SER A 69 -3.01 14.46 3.25
CA SER A 69 -2.65 13.49 4.28
C SER A 69 -1.85 12.31 3.72
N LEU A 70 -2.18 11.83 2.51
CA LEU A 70 -1.41 10.76 1.85
C LEU A 70 0.05 11.18 1.61
N VAL A 71 0.30 12.40 1.12
CA VAL A 71 1.67 12.90 0.92
C VAL A 71 2.44 12.90 2.25
N ALA A 72 1.81 13.34 3.34
CA ALA A 72 2.42 13.34 4.66
C ALA A 72 2.77 11.93 5.14
N ILE A 73 1.87 10.95 4.94
CA ILE A 73 2.08 9.54 5.30
C ILE A 73 3.27 8.97 4.52
N GLU A 74 3.35 9.20 3.22
CA GLU A 74 4.46 8.71 2.37
C GLU A 74 5.81 9.27 2.79
N VAL A 75 5.87 10.56 3.13
CA VAL A 75 7.11 11.21 3.61
C VAL A 75 7.53 10.65 4.97
N VAL A 76 6.57 10.41 5.87
CA VAL A 76 6.85 9.78 7.18
C VAL A 76 7.35 8.35 6.98
N ALA A 77 6.70 7.57 6.13
CA ALA A 77 7.11 6.21 5.80
C ALA A 77 8.53 6.18 5.20
N SER A 78 8.81 7.05 4.22
CA SER A 78 10.14 7.16 3.61
C SER A 78 11.24 7.44 4.65
N ARG A 79 10.99 8.35 5.62
CA ARG A 79 11.92 8.57 6.73
C ARG A 79 12.08 7.34 7.61
N GLN A 80 11.00 6.63 7.92
CA GLN A 80 11.07 5.41 8.75
C GLN A 80 11.91 4.32 8.09
N TYR A 81 11.75 4.12 6.78
CA TYR A 81 12.59 3.20 6.02
C TYR A 81 14.04 3.68 5.96
N ALA A 82 14.27 4.97 5.69
CA ALA A 82 15.62 5.55 5.70
C ALA A 82 16.32 5.46 7.07
N ALA A 83 15.56 5.46 8.17
CA ALA A 83 16.11 5.29 9.52
C ALA A 83 16.75 3.92 9.73
N ALA A 84 16.43 2.93 8.88
CA ALA A 84 17.12 1.63 8.89
C ALA A 84 18.60 1.73 8.50
N TRP A 85 18.95 2.74 7.67
CA TRP A 85 20.31 3.04 7.25
C TRP A 85 20.94 4.14 8.10
N PHE A 86 20.13 5.10 8.51
CA PHE A 86 20.54 6.30 9.25
C PHE A 86 19.73 6.40 10.56
N PRO A 87 20.12 5.65 11.62
CA PRO A 87 19.37 5.62 12.88
C PRO A 87 19.15 7.00 13.51
N GLY A 88 20.03 7.98 13.20
CA GLY A 88 19.91 9.36 13.66
C GLY A 88 18.68 10.13 13.15
N LEU A 89 17.90 9.59 12.22
CA LEU A 89 16.67 10.22 11.72
C LEU A 89 15.48 10.06 12.68
N THR A 90 15.56 9.10 13.60
CA THR A 90 14.46 8.76 14.50
C THR A 90 14.96 8.72 15.94
N LYS A 91 14.17 9.26 16.86
CA LYS A 91 14.48 9.19 18.31
C LYS A 91 14.31 7.76 18.80
N ALA A 92 15.30 7.26 19.53
CA ALA A 92 15.25 5.93 20.11
C ALA A 92 14.01 5.77 21.02
N GLY A 93 13.30 4.66 20.86
CA GLY A 93 12.15 4.27 21.67
C GLY A 93 10.82 4.96 21.37
N SER A 94 10.79 6.12 20.68
CA SER A 94 9.53 6.83 20.43
C SER A 94 9.07 6.81 18.98
N GLY A 95 9.93 6.43 18.02
CA GLY A 95 9.63 6.50 16.59
C GLY A 95 9.48 7.92 16.03
N ASN A 96 9.56 8.95 16.87
CA ASN A 96 9.42 10.35 16.49
C ASN A 96 10.66 10.82 15.70
N PRO A 97 10.51 11.77 14.77
CA PRO A 97 11.65 12.34 14.05
C PRO A 97 12.57 13.13 14.98
N THR A 98 13.87 13.07 14.72
CA THR A 98 14.85 14.02 15.24
C THR A 98 14.78 15.32 14.41
N ILE A 99 15.56 16.33 14.79
CA ILE A 99 15.70 17.54 13.95
C ILE A 99 16.19 17.17 12.55
N LEU A 100 17.17 16.27 12.45
CA LEU A 100 17.65 15.78 11.16
C LEU A 100 16.54 15.03 10.39
N GLY A 101 15.74 14.22 11.09
CA GLY A 101 14.57 13.54 10.52
C GLY A 101 13.55 14.53 9.94
N TRP A 102 13.27 15.64 10.61
CA TRP A 102 12.40 16.70 10.11
C TRP A 102 12.99 17.39 8.87
N MET A 103 14.29 17.65 8.85
CA MET A 103 14.97 18.26 7.69
C MET A 103 14.89 17.33 6.46
N VAL A 104 15.09 16.03 6.65
CA VAL A 104 14.96 15.04 5.57
C VAL A 104 13.53 14.99 5.05
N GLN A 105 12.53 14.95 5.93
CA GLN A 105 11.12 14.98 5.52
C GLN A 105 10.77 16.24 4.73
N PHE A 106 11.23 17.40 5.18
CA PHE A 106 11.03 18.67 4.46
C PHE A 106 11.73 18.67 3.10
N GLY A 107 12.97 18.16 3.05
CA GLY A 107 13.71 18.01 1.78
C GLY A 107 12.97 17.10 0.77
N LEU A 108 12.42 15.97 1.23
CA LEU A 108 11.62 15.09 0.39
C LEU A 108 10.35 15.78 -0.14
N LEU A 109 9.64 16.53 0.71
CA LEU A 109 8.49 17.33 0.28
C LEU A 109 8.88 18.35 -0.80
N CYS A 110 10.00 19.03 -0.64
CA CYS A 110 10.52 19.97 -1.65
C CYS A 110 10.85 19.25 -2.96
N VAL A 111 11.47 18.09 -2.91
CA VAL A 111 11.78 17.28 -4.12
C VAL A 111 10.49 16.88 -4.83
N PHE A 112 9.51 16.34 -4.12
CA PHE A 112 8.21 15.96 -4.71
C PHE A 112 7.48 17.16 -5.29
N PHE A 113 7.51 18.30 -4.60
CA PHE A 113 6.94 19.56 -5.11
C PHE A 113 7.61 19.99 -6.41
N LEU A 114 8.94 20.02 -6.44
CA LEU A 114 9.70 20.43 -7.63
C LEU A 114 9.48 19.50 -8.83
N LEU A 115 9.42 18.18 -8.59
CA LEU A 115 9.12 17.19 -9.63
C LEU A 115 7.74 17.41 -10.26
N ASN A 116 6.74 17.73 -9.43
CA ASN A 116 5.39 18.01 -9.92
C ASN A 116 5.26 19.39 -10.57
N TYR A 117 5.99 20.39 -10.04
CA TYR A 117 5.95 21.77 -10.56
C TYR A 117 6.57 21.90 -11.95
N ARG A 118 7.64 21.17 -12.24
CA ARG A 118 8.43 21.33 -13.46
C ARG A 118 7.69 20.95 -14.74
N SER A 119 7.16 19.76 -14.84
CA SER A 119 6.47 19.30 -16.06
C SER A 119 5.87 17.91 -15.88
N VAL A 120 4.68 17.68 -16.45
CA VAL A 120 4.04 16.36 -16.55
C VAL A 120 4.95 15.35 -17.25
N LYS A 121 5.73 15.76 -18.24
CA LYS A 121 6.67 14.88 -18.96
C LYS A 121 7.82 14.41 -18.07
N THR A 122 8.38 15.30 -17.24
CA THR A 122 9.46 14.96 -16.29
C THR A 122 8.92 14.03 -15.21
N PHE A 123 7.75 14.34 -14.65
CA PHE A 123 7.05 13.49 -13.70
C PHE A 123 6.79 12.09 -14.30
N ALA A 124 6.27 12.00 -15.54
CA ALA A 124 5.99 10.73 -16.18
C ALA A 124 7.26 9.86 -16.36
N LYS A 125 8.39 10.46 -16.72
CA LYS A 125 9.67 9.72 -16.83
C LYS A 125 10.13 9.19 -15.49
N ALA A 126 10.11 10.01 -14.43
CA ALA A 126 10.46 9.59 -13.09
C ALA A 126 9.51 8.49 -12.58
N ASN A 127 8.20 8.68 -12.79
CA ASN A 127 7.20 7.70 -12.40
C ASN A 127 7.36 6.36 -13.12
N ASN A 128 7.70 6.35 -14.41
CA ASN A 128 7.95 5.12 -15.16
C ASN A 128 9.13 4.35 -14.59
N LEU A 129 10.23 5.02 -14.25
CA LEU A 129 11.38 4.39 -13.62
C LEU A 129 11.01 3.78 -12.26
N VAL A 130 10.35 4.56 -11.40
CA VAL A 130 9.90 4.10 -10.08
C VAL A 130 8.89 2.95 -10.21
N SER A 131 8.02 2.97 -11.22
CA SER A 131 7.05 1.90 -11.47
C SER A 131 7.70 0.56 -11.78
N VAL A 132 8.81 0.55 -12.51
CA VAL A 132 9.58 -0.68 -12.77
C VAL A 132 10.04 -1.29 -11.44
N PHE A 133 10.62 -0.49 -10.55
CA PHE A 133 11.05 -0.97 -9.23
C PHE A 133 9.88 -1.42 -8.37
N LYS A 134 8.73 -0.73 -8.41
CA LYS A 134 7.50 -1.10 -7.68
C LYS A 134 6.97 -2.49 -8.02
N PHE A 135 7.25 -3.00 -9.22
CA PHE A 135 6.89 -4.37 -9.61
C PHE A 135 8.01 -5.37 -9.37
N ILE A 136 9.25 -5.01 -9.73
CA ILE A 136 10.40 -5.93 -9.62
C ILE A 136 10.66 -6.28 -8.14
N VAL A 137 10.69 -5.30 -7.24
CA VAL A 137 11.04 -5.53 -5.84
C VAL A 137 10.04 -6.47 -5.14
N PRO A 138 8.71 -6.27 -5.20
CA PRO A 138 7.77 -7.23 -4.63
C PRO A 138 7.87 -8.64 -5.22
N LEU A 139 8.08 -8.76 -6.53
CA LEU A 139 8.25 -10.07 -7.16
C LEU A 139 9.53 -10.79 -6.70
N LEU A 140 10.63 -10.06 -6.54
CA LEU A 140 11.86 -10.60 -5.96
C LEU A 140 11.66 -11.03 -4.51
N VAL A 141 10.99 -10.19 -3.70
CA VAL A 141 10.65 -10.54 -2.31
C VAL A 141 9.83 -11.82 -2.26
N ILE A 142 8.78 -11.92 -3.07
CA ILE A 142 7.96 -13.12 -3.18
C ILE A 142 8.84 -14.32 -3.54
N GLY A 143 9.60 -14.24 -4.63
CA GLY A 143 10.44 -15.34 -5.11
C GLY A 143 11.43 -15.82 -4.06
N VAL A 144 12.15 -14.91 -3.41
CA VAL A 144 13.15 -15.27 -2.39
C VAL A 144 12.46 -15.83 -1.14
N LEU A 145 11.41 -15.22 -0.63
CA LEU A 145 10.74 -15.71 0.58
C LEU A 145 10.09 -17.08 0.37
N PHE A 146 9.59 -17.37 -0.83
CA PHE A 146 9.05 -18.70 -1.14
C PHE A 146 10.12 -19.82 -1.09
N THR A 147 11.41 -19.51 -1.24
CA THR A 147 12.47 -20.53 -1.06
C THR A 147 12.61 -20.98 0.41
N PHE A 148 12.14 -20.16 1.36
CA PHE A 148 12.14 -20.46 2.79
C PHE A 148 10.76 -20.86 3.32
N PHE A 149 9.82 -21.18 2.43
CA PHE A 149 8.43 -21.39 2.76
C PHE A 149 8.22 -22.69 3.57
N LYS A 150 7.61 -22.54 4.75
CA LYS A 150 7.27 -23.63 5.67
C LYS A 150 5.74 -23.73 5.80
N PRO A 151 5.09 -24.74 5.18
CA PRO A 151 3.63 -24.91 5.30
C PRO A 151 3.15 -25.07 6.74
N ALA A 152 4.00 -25.63 7.62
CA ALA A 152 3.68 -25.81 9.03
C ALA A 152 3.32 -24.51 9.76
N ASN A 153 3.85 -23.36 9.33
CA ASN A 153 3.53 -22.06 9.92
C ASN A 153 2.04 -21.75 9.86
N PHE A 154 1.33 -22.22 8.85
CA PHE A 154 -0.10 -21.98 8.69
C PHE A 154 -0.98 -22.74 9.71
N HIS A 155 -0.41 -23.71 10.40
CA HIS A 155 -1.09 -24.51 11.40
C HIS A 155 -0.77 -24.11 12.84
N VAL A 156 0.18 -23.18 13.02
CA VAL A 156 0.52 -22.65 14.35
C VAL A 156 -0.69 -21.90 14.91
N GLN A 157 -1.20 -22.36 16.05
CA GLN A 157 -2.45 -21.87 16.68
C GLN A 157 -3.69 -21.95 15.79
N GLY A 158 -3.68 -22.81 14.74
CA GLY A 158 -4.74 -22.94 13.75
C GLY A 158 -4.65 -21.90 12.62
N PHE A 159 -5.38 -22.16 11.55
CA PHE A 159 -5.36 -21.30 10.36
C PHE A 159 -6.03 -19.93 10.62
N ALA A 160 -7.08 -19.88 11.40
CA ALA A 160 -7.84 -18.67 11.72
C ALA A 160 -7.94 -18.48 13.25
N PRO A 161 -6.82 -18.18 13.95
CA PRO A 161 -6.81 -18.13 15.42
C PRO A 161 -7.72 -17.03 16.00
N PHE A 162 -8.03 -16.00 15.23
CA PHE A 162 -8.91 -14.89 15.62
C PHE A 162 -10.28 -14.94 14.94
N GLY A 163 -10.60 -16.05 14.26
CA GLY A 163 -11.87 -16.24 13.58
C GLY A 163 -12.18 -15.23 12.46
N LEU A 164 -13.46 -15.10 12.12
CA LEU A 164 -13.93 -14.19 11.09
C LEU A 164 -13.72 -12.72 11.48
N SER A 165 -13.90 -12.39 12.77
CA SER A 165 -13.70 -11.02 13.28
C SER A 165 -12.27 -10.52 13.07
N GLY A 166 -11.26 -11.40 13.15
CA GLY A 166 -9.88 -11.05 12.83
C GLY A 166 -9.69 -10.67 11.36
N ILE A 167 -10.36 -11.40 10.45
CA ILE A 167 -10.33 -11.11 9.01
C ILE A 167 -10.96 -9.74 8.73
N GLU A 168 -12.14 -9.47 9.28
CA GLU A 168 -12.86 -8.19 9.11
C GLU A 168 -12.09 -7.02 9.72
N MET A 169 -11.51 -7.22 10.90
CA MET A 169 -10.68 -6.21 11.57
C MET A 169 -9.41 -5.91 10.76
N ALA A 170 -8.79 -6.91 10.13
CA ALA A 170 -7.64 -6.69 9.26
C ALA A 170 -8.00 -5.87 8.02
N VAL A 171 -9.20 -6.08 7.43
CA VAL A 171 -9.70 -5.29 6.30
C VAL A 171 -9.89 -3.83 6.69
N SER A 172 -10.53 -3.56 7.82
CA SER A 172 -10.88 -2.20 8.28
C SER A 172 -9.73 -1.53 9.03
N ALA A 173 -9.46 -1.92 10.26
CA ALA A 173 -8.45 -1.33 11.13
C ALA A 173 -7.02 -1.79 10.81
N GLY A 174 -6.86 -2.97 10.20
CA GLY A 174 -5.55 -3.51 9.78
C GLY A 174 -4.94 -2.83 8.57
N GLY A 175 -5.68 -1.94 7.91
CA GLY A 175 -5.19 -1.12 6.81
C GLY A 175 -5.21 -1.79 5.43
N VAL A 176 -5.81 -2.97 5.29
CA VAL A 176 -5.89 -3.68 4.01
C VAL A 176 -6.61 -2.84 2.94
N ILE A 177 -7.74 -2.22 3.27
CA ILE A 177 -8.47 -1.36 2.33
C ILE A 177 -7.62 -0.16 1.88
N PHE A 178 -6.81 0.41 2.77
CA PHE A 178 -5.92 1.53 2.44
C PHE A 178 -4.81 1.16 1.45
N ALA A 179 -4.40 -0.12 1.43
CA ALA A 179 -3.39 -0.58 0.47
C ALA A 179 -3.89 -0.55 -0.99
N TYR A 180 -5.20 -0.50 -1.20
CA TYR A 180 -5.83 -0.39 -2.53
C TYR A 180 -6.19 1.05 -2.92
N LEU A 181 -5.79 2.06 -2.16
CA LEU A 181 -5.97 3.46 -2.55
C LEU A 181 -5.25 3.74 -3.87
N GLY A 182 -5.94 4.36 -4.81
CA GLY A 182 -5.38 4.64 -6.13
C GLY A 182 -6.39 4.56 -7.28
N LEU A 183 -7.64 4.15 -7.01
CA LEU A 183 -8.69 4.11 -8.03
C LEU A 183 -9.09 5.51 -8.52
N THR A 184 -9.12 6.49 -7.62
CA THR A 184 -9.60 7.84 -7.92
C THR A 184 -8.68 8.69 -8.79
N PRO A 185 -7.33 8.56 -8.77
CA PRO A 185 -6.47 9.34 -9.65
C PRO A 185 -6.75 9.15 -11.13
N ILE A 186 -7.03 7.93 -11.60
CA ILE A 186 -7.28 7.69 -13.02
C ILE A 186 -8.55 8.38 -13.53
N ILE A 187 -9.61 8.38 -12.72
CA ILE A 187 -10.85 9.08 -13.08
C ILE A 187 -10.73 10.60 -12.94
N SER A 188 -9.82 11.07 -12.11
CA SER A 188 -9.55 12.51 -11.96
C SER A 188 -8.87 13.10 -13.19
N VAL A 189 -8.13 12.30 -13.96
CA VAL A 189 -7.48 12.67 -15.23
C VAL A 189 -8.15 12.03 -16.44
N ALA A 190 -9.40 11.59 -16.33
CA ALA A 190 -10.11 10.86 -17.38
C ALA A 190 -10.17 11.61 -18.73
N SER A 191 -10.16 12.95 -18.72
CA SER A 191 -10.13 13.78 -19.93
C SER A 191 -8.82 13.69 -20.73
N GLU A 192 -7.73 13.23 -20.11
CA GLU A 192 -6.41 13.09 -20.76
C GLU A 192 -6.19 11.67 -21.31
N VAL A 193 -7.09 10.75 -20.98
CA VAL A 193 -6.98 9.34 -21.36
C VAL A 193 -7.47 9.14 -22.81
N LYS A 194 -6.66 8.47 -23.62
CA LYS A 194 -7.07 8.05 -24.96
C LYS A 194 -8.08 6.91 -24.86
N ASN A 195 -9.19 7.00 -25.59
CA ASN A 195 -10.28 6.01 -25.59
C ASN A 195 -10.77 5.66 -24.16
N PRO A 196 -11.23 6.66 -23.37
CA PRO A 196 -11.52 6.50 -21.94
C PRO A 196 -12.53 5.40 -21.67
N GLN A 197 -13.51 5.21 -22.53
CA GLN A 197 -14.55 4.17 -22.41
C GLN A 197 -13.99 2.74 -22.35
N ARG A 198 -12.83 2.50 -22.95
CA ARG A 198 -12.18 1.20 -22.95
C ARG A 198 -10.99 1.15 -21.98
N THR A 199 -10.18 2.23 -21.99
CA THR A 199 -8.92 2.26 -21.24
C THR A 199 -9.16 2.34 -19.75
N ILE A 200 -10.13 3.15 -19.28
CA ILE A 200 -10.39 3.33 -17.84
C ILE A 200 -10.86 2.03 -17.19
N PRO A 201 -11.89 1.32 -17.71
CA PRO A 201 -12.32 0.05 -17.14
C PRO A 201 -11.22 -1.00 -17.10
N ILE A 202 -10.49 -1.18 -18.20
CA ILE A 202 -9.40 -2.16 -18.27
C ILE A 202 -8.31 -1.83 -17.24
N ALA A 203 -7.87 -0.58 -17.17
CA ALA A 203 -6.82 -0.17 -16.25
C ALA A 203 -7.25 -0.34 -14.78
N LEU A 204 -8.47 0.05 -14.42
CA LEU A 204 -8.98 -0.09 -13.05
C LEU A 204 -9.10 -1.56 -12.63
N ILE A 205 -9.76 -2.37 -13.44
CA ILE A 205 -9.98 -3.78 -13.10
C ILE A 205 -8.64 -4.52 -13.02
N LEU A 206 -7.78 -4.38 -14.03
CA LEU A 206 -6.48 -5.06 -14.03
C LEU A 206 -5.58 -4.59 -12.88
N SER A 207 -5.60 -3.30 -12.52
CA SER A 207 -4.78 -2.81 -11.40
C SER A 207 -5.24 -3.41 -10.07
N VAL A 208 -6.54 -3.51 -9.82
CA VAL A 208 -7.06 -4.13 -8.59
C VAL A 208 -6.73 -5.61 -8.54
N LEU A 209 -6.97 -6.35 -9.63
CA LEU A 209 -6.69 -7.79 -9.70
C LEU A 209 -5.19 -8.09 -9.51
N LEU A 210 -4.32 -7.33 -10.19
CA LEU A 210 -2.88 -7.50 -10.08
C LEU A 210 -2.38 -7.14 -8.67
N SER A 211 -2.87 -6.04 -8.09
CA SER A 211 -2.52 -5.66 -6.73
C SER A 211 -2.98 -6.70 -5.71
N THR A 212 -4.20 -7.23 -5.86
CA THR A 212 -4.71 -8.30 -5.00
C THR A 212 -3.83 -9.54 -5.07
N LEU A 213 -3.45 -9.96 -6.28
CA LEU A 213 -2.57 -11.10 -6.49
C LEU A 213 -1.21 -10.89 -5.79
N ILE A 214 -0.58 -9.73 -6.02
CA ILE A 214 0.71 -9.40 -5.41
C ILE A 214 0.60 -9.37 -3.88
N TYR A 215 -0.44 -8.74 -3.32
CA TYR A 215 -0.61 -8.63 -1.87
C TYR A 215 -0.87 -9.99 -1.21
N VAL A 216 -1.67 -10.85 -1.84
CA VAL A 216 -1.89 -12.22 -1.39
C VAL A 216 -0.59 -13.01 -1.39
N LEU A 217 0.17 -12.95 -2.49
CA LEU A 217 1.45 -13.66 -2.60
C LEU A 217 2.49 -13.13 -1.61
N LEU A 218 2.57 -11.82 -1.41
CA LEU A 218 3.44 -11.19 -0.40
C LEU A 218 3.05 -11.63 1.02
N GLN A 219 1.75 -11.68 1.33
CA GLN A 219 1.26 -12.13 2.63
C GLN A 219 1.58 -13.61 2.86
N MET A 220 1.34 -14.47 1.85
CA MET A 220 1.66 -15.89 1.91
C MET A 220 3.16 -16.12 2.09
N ALA A 221 3.98 -15.43 1.29
CA ALA A 221 5.44 -15.52 1.37
C ALA A 221 5.95 -15.10 2.75
N PHE A 222 5.43 -14.01 3.30
CA PHE A 222 5.76 -13.54 4.65
C PHE A 222 5.40 -14.58 5.71
N LEU A 223 4.16 -15.06 5.74
CA LEU A 223 3.67 -16.04 6.71
C LEU A 223 4.47 -17.34 6.67
N GLY A 224 4.70 -17.85 5.45
CA GLY A 224 5.40 -19.11 5.25
C GLY A 224 6.89 -19.07 5.59
N SER A 225 7.52 -17.89 5.49
CA SER A 225 8.97 -17.75 5.69
C SER A 225 9.38 -17.33 7.12
N ILE A 226 8.42 -17.01 8.02
CA ILE A 226 8.75 -16.68 9.41
C ILE A 226 9.45 -17.87 10.07
N PRO A 227 10.61 -17.65 10.74
CA PRO A 227 11.25 -18.68 11.56
C PRO A 227 10.29 -19.21 12.63
N THR A 228 10.16 -20.53 12.73
CA THR A 228 9.17 -21.18 13.61
C THR A 228 9.34 -20.80 15.09
N GLU A 229 10.57 -20.51 15.48
CA GLU A 229 10.93 -20.06 16.84
C GLU A 229 10.27 -18.72 17.19
N MET A 230 10.13 -17.81 16.24
CA MET A 230 9.48 -16.51 16.40
C MET A 230 7.95 -16.61 16.51
N LEU A 231 7.38 -17.76 16.11
CA LEU A 231 5.95 -18.05 16.27
C LEU A 231 5.61 -18.71 17.62
N ALA A 232 6.59 -19.00 18.46
CA ALA A 232 6.37 -19.65 19.77
C ALA A 232 5.40 -18.85 20.66
N ASN A 233 5.42 -17.51 20.58
CA ASN A 233 4.52 -16.62 21.31
C ASN A 233 3.20 -16.31 20.56
N GLY A 234 2.96 -16.99 19.44
CA GLY A 234 1.78 -16.81 18.60
C GLY A 234 1.82 -15.58 17.69
N TRP A 235 0.71 -15.36 16.97
CA TRP A 235 0.62 -14.35 15.92
C TRP A 235 0.53 -12.92 16.46
N ALA A 236 -0.07 -12.70 17.63
CA ALA A 236 -0.34 -11.35 18.17
C ALA A 236 0.93 -10.50 18.37
N GLY A 237 2.09 -11.13 18.65
CA GLY A 237 3.38 -10.46 18.85
C GLY A 237 4.13 -10.08 17.57
N ILE A 238 3.78 -10.68 16.44
CA ILE A 238 4.54 -10.59 15.18
C ILE A 238 4.72 -9.15 14.67
N SER A 239 3.76 -8.28 14.87
CA SER A 239 3.87 -6.88 14.42
C SER A 239 4.93 -6.07 15.19
N LYS A 240 5.28 -6.48 16.42
CA LYS A 240 6.34 -5.84 17.21
C LYS A 240 7.73 -6.33 16.79
N GLU A 241 7.84 -7.60 16.44
CA GLU A 241 9.10 -8.21 16.01
C GLU A 241 9.48 -7.81 14.59
N PHE A 242 8.49 -7.67 13.71
CA PHE A 242 8.65 -7.28 12.31
C PHE A 242 8.04 -5.89 12.05
N SER A 243 8.68 -4.84 12.54
CA SER A 243 8.22 -3.45 12.33
C SER A 243 8.35 -3.00 10.88
N LEU A 244 9.38 -3.47 10.18
CA LEU A 244 9.57 -3.36 8.73
C LEU A 244 9.52 -4.77 8.11
N PRO A 245 8.33 -5.34 7.87
CA PRO A 245 8.12 -6.77 7.75
C PRO A 245 9.03 -7.47 6.74
N TYR A 246 9.17 -6.96 5.54
CA TYR A 246 9.99 -7.62 4.51
C TYR A 246 11.48 -7.41 4.69
N ARG A 247 11.90 -6.30 5.30
CA ARG A 247 13.29 -6.08 5.69
C ARG A 247 13.68 -7.00 6.85
N ASP A 248 12.88 -7.00 7.89
CA ASP A 248 13.20 -7.69 9.13
C ASP A 248 13.21 -9.20 8.94
N ILE A 249 12.26 -9.73 8.13
CA ILE A 249 12.25 -11.15 7.79
C ILE A 249 13.44 -11.54 6.92
N ALA A 250 13.84 -10.71 5.97
CA ALA A 250 15.03 -10.96 5.15
C ALA A 250 16.30 -11.01 6.01
N LEU A 251 16.40 -10.16 7.04
CA LEU A 251 17.50 -10.21 8.01
C LEU A 251 17.45 -11.48 8.87
N ALA A 252 16.27 -11.86 9.36
CA ALA A 252 16.08 -13.07 10.16
C ALA A 252 16.42 -14.35 9.39
N LEU A 253 16.25 -14.34 8.06
CA LEU A 253 16.60 -15.45 7.17
C LEU A 253 18.06 -15.40 6.67
N GLY A 254 18.84 -14.39 7.06
CA GLY A 254 20.22 -14.23 6.63
C GLY A 254 20.38 -13.69 5.19
N VAL A 255 19.30 -13.20 4.57
CA VAL A 255 19.28 -12.66 3.20
C VAL A 255 19.45 -11.14 3.24
N GLY A 256 20.61 -10.68 3.72
CA GLY A 256 20.88 -9.25 3.95
C GLY A 256 20.72 -8.38 2.70
N TRP A 257 21.13 -8.87 1.52
CA TRP A 257 20.97 -8.11 0.28
C TRP A 257 19.52 -7.77 -0.06
N LEU A 258 18.56 -8.68 0.26
CA LEU A 258 17.15 -8.45 0.06
C LEU A 258 16.61 -7.39 1.02
N ALA A 259 17.09 -7.39 2.27
CA ALA A 259 16.75 -6.37 3.25
C ALA A 259 17.19 -4.97 2.77
N TYR A 260 18.35 -4.87 2.15
CA TYR A 260 18.84 -3.65 1.54
C TYR A 260 17.96 -3.22 0.36
N LEU A 261 17.62 -4.13 -0.52
CA LEU A 261 16.78 -3.84 -1.69
C LEU A 261 15.37 -3.35 -1.31
N VAL A 262 14.79 -3.89 -0.26
CA VAL A 262 13.45 -3.51 0.22
C VAL A 262 13.42 -2.10 0.80
N VAL A 263 14.54 -1.64 1.35
CA VAL A 263 14.64 -0.31 1.99
C VAL A 263 15.05 0.78 0.99
N ALA A 264 15.78 0.41 -0.08
CA ALA A 264 16.24 1.33 -1.13
C ALA A 264 15.11 1.82 -2.04
#